data_927d23976506f431301f152beeb93ff4
#
_entry.id   927d23976506f431301f152beeb93ff4
#
_cell.length_a   1.000
_cell.length_b   1.000
_cell.length_c   1.000
_cell.angle_alpha   90.00
_cell.angle_beta   90.00
_cell.angle_gamma   90.00
#
_symmetry.space_group_name_H-M   'P 1'
#
loop_
_entity.id
_entity.type
_entity.pdbx_description
1 polymer ?
#
loop_
_entity_poly.entity_id
_entity_poly.type
_entity_poly.pdbx_seq_one_letter_code
_entity_poly.pdbx_strand_id
1 'polypeptide(L)'
;PLLSWIFATSLPLVVVESCSMYHQDDFESWWSRNGLWYEEHGISKEDFESSSFKNGLNKGDIVLVSGRGSYEKGDILIFNSQYRYPLIHRIVRADPYDTKGDNNFAQLPGELGIEEEQFIGKAIGRLPGLGWIKLIFFEAARPADQRGICK
;
A
#
# COMPACT_ATOMS: atom_id res chain seq x y z
N PRO A 1 -21.77 -6.93 7.10
CA PRO A 1 -22.20 -5.56 7.32
C PRO A 1 -22.31 -4.77 6.02
N LEU A 2 -23.05 -3.67 6.05
CA LEU A 2 -23.42 -2.88 4.87
C LEU A 2 -22.21 -2.44 4.02
N LEU A 3 -21.15 -1.93 4.65
CA LEU A 3 -19.94 -1.48 3.94
C LEU A 3 -19.25 -2.62 3.20
N SER A 4 -19.15 -3.81 3.78
CA SER A 4 -18.54 -4.96 3.12
C SER A 4 -19.31 -5.37 1.85
N TRP A 5 -20.63 -5.26 1.89
CA TRP A 5 -21.47 -5.52 0.73
C TRP A 5 -21.32 -4.43 -0.35
N ILE A 6 -21.31 -3.14 0.05
CA ILE A 6 -21.17 -2.00 -0.89
C ILE A 6 -19.83 -2.08 -1.62
N PHE A 7 -18.74 -2.34 -0.89
CA PHE A 7 -17.38 -2.35 -1.44
C PHE A 7 -16.91 -3.74 -1.92
N ALA A 8 -17.74 -4.79 -1.76
CA ALA A 8 -17.42 -6.17 -2.14
C ALA A 8 -16.08 -6.65 -1.58
N THR A 9 -15.80 -6.35 -0.31
CA THR A 9 -14.58 -6.74 0.38
C THR A 9 -14.87 -7.05 1.84
N SER A 10 -14.07 -7.96 2.41
CA SER A 10 -14.13 -8.29 3.84
C SER A 10 -13.62 -7.16 4.75
N LEU A 11 -12.74 -6.30 4.21
CA LEU A 11 -12.13 -5.19 4.94
C LEU A 11 -12.28 -3.87 4.17
N PRO A 12 -13.45 -3.21 4.23
CA PRO A 12 -13.71 -1.95 3.51
C PRO A 12 -12.88 -0.76 4.01
N LEU A 13 -12.36 -0.84 5.24
CA LEU A 13 -11.49 0.16 5.86
C LEU A 13 -10.27 -0.53 6.47
N VAL A 14 -9.08 -0.05 6.11
CA VAL A 14 -7.80 -0.58 6.63
C VAL A 14 -6.93 0.58 7.12
N VAL A 15 -6.31 0.41 8.28
CA VAL A 15 -5.35 1.38 8.82
C VAL A 15 -3.96 1.05 8.30
N VAL A 16 -3.25 2.04 7.76
CA VAL A 16 -1.84 1.92 7.38
C VAL A 16 -1.00 1.90 8.65
N GLU A 17 -0.37 0.77 8.93
CA GLU A 17 0.35 0.54 10.19
C GLU A 17 1.87 0.62 10.08
N SER A 18 2.40 0.76 8.86
CA SER A 18 3.85 0.82 8.60
C SER A 18 4.21 1.99 7.69
N CYS A 19 5.51 2.20 7.48
CA CYS A 19 6.03 3.24 6.58
C CYS A 19 6.41 2.70 5.19
N SER A 20 6.02 1.49 4.84
CA SER A 20 6.40 0.86 3.56
C SER A 20 5.88 1.57 2.32
N MET A 21 4.84 2.39 2.46
CA MET A 21 4.23 3.17 1.38
C MET A 21 4.48 4.67 1.52
N TYR A 22 5.33 5.07 2.47
CA TYR A 22 5.62 6.47 2.75
C TYR A 22 6.54 7.09 1.70
N HIS A 23 6.15 8.24 1.16
CA HIS A 23 7.01 9.07 0.35
C HIS A 23 7.55 10.22 1.20
N GLN A 24 8.85 10.20 1.45
CA GLN A 24 9.52 11.32 2.10
C GLN A 24 9.65 12.49 1.12
N ASP A 25 9.33 13.69 1.57
CA ASP A 25 9.36 14.92 0.79
C ASP A 25 8.30 14.94 -0.35
N ASP A 26 8.51 15.79 -1.36
CA ASP A 26 7.67 15.85 -2.54
C ASP A 26 7.93 14.69 -3.52
N PHE A 27 7.08 14.54 -4.51
CA PHE A 27 7.17 13.45 -5.49
C PHE A 27 8.50 13.47 -6.26
N GLU A 28 8.99 14.64 -6.68
CA GLU A 28 10.23 14.76 -7.44
C GLU A 28 11.43 14.28 -6.63
N SER A 29 11.52 14.72 -5.39
CA SER A 29 12.58 14.32 -4.45
C SER A 29 12.51 12.82 -4.14
N TRP A 30 11.31 12.29 -3.92
CA TRP A 30 11.10 10.86 -3.70
C TRP A 30 11.48 10.05 -4.94
N TRP A 31 11.02 10.46 -6.13
CA TRP A 31 11.31 9.78 -7.39
C TRP A 31 12.80 9.73 -7.68
N SER A 32 13.53 10.83 -7.45
CA SER A 32 14.98 10.88 -7.67
C SER A 32 15.75 9.81 -6.86
N ARG A 33 15.20 9.39 -5.72
CA ARG A 33 15.82 8.37 -4.86
C ARG A 33 15.32 6.95 -5.14
N ASN A 34 14.08 6.80 -5.57
CA ASN A 34 13.39 5.50 -5.67
C ASN A 34 12.99 5.12 -7.10
N GLY A 35 12.97 6.06 -8.02
CA GLY A 35 12.44 5.87 -9.38
C GLY A 35 13.21 4.84 -10.20
N LEU A 36 14.54 4.75 -10.01
CA LEU A 36 15.37 3.81 -10.76
C LEU A 36 14.85 2.37 -10.67
N TRP A 37 14.46 1.93 -9.48
CA TRP A 37 13.90 0.58 -9.31
C TRP A 37 12.66 0.36 -10.19
N TYR A 38 11.78 1.35 -10.26
CA TYR A 38 10.55 1.27 -11.07
C TYR A 38 10.87 1.28 -12.57
N GLU A 39 11.77 2.13 -13.01
CA GLU A 39 12.22 2.20 -14.41
C GLU A 39 12.84 0.88 -14.88
N GLU A 40 13.69 0.26 -14.06
CA GLU A 40 14.27 -1.07 -14.32
C GLU A 40 13.20 -2.19 -14.41
N HIS A 41 12.00 -1.95 -13.83
CA HIS A 41 10.87 -2.88 -13.88
C HIS A 41 9.76 -2.43 -14.86
N GLY A 42 10.10 -1.53 -15.80
CA GLY A 42 9.22 -1.12 -16.88
C GLY A 42 8.08 -0.19 -16.45
N ILE A 43 8.29 0.61 -15.41
CA ILE A 43 7.36 1.64 -14.95
C ILE A 43 8.05 3.00 -15.09
N SER A 44 7.68 3.77 -16.10
CA SER A 44 8.22 5.12 -16.28
C SER A 44 7.72 6.08 -15.20
N LYS A 45 8.36 7.24 -15.11
CA LYS A 45 7.93 8.31 -14.22
C LYS A 45 6.50 8.75 -14.52
N GLU A 46 6.17 8.90 -15.78
CA GLU A 46 4.85 9.30 -16.26
C GLU A 46 3.78 8.27 -15.90
N ASP A 47 4.10 6.96 -16.06
CA ASP A 47 3.22 5.88 -15.65
C ASP A 47 2.94 5.92 -14.15
N PHE A 48 4.00 6.15 -13.36
CA PHE A 48 3.87 6.23 -11.90
C PHE A 48 3.07 7.47 -11.47
N GLU A 49 3.31 8.64 -12.09
CA GLU A 49 2.56 9.87 -11.81
C GLU A 49 1.08 9.75 -12.12
N SER A 50 0.71 8.96 -13.12
CA SER A 50 -0.70 8.70 -13.49
C SER A 50 -1.38 7.69 -12.59
N SER A 51 -0.62 6.96 -11.77
CA SER A 51 -1.17 5.91 -10.90
C SER A 51 -1.87 6.48 -9.66
N SER A 52 -2.73 5.68 -9.06
CA SER A 52 -3.42 6.03 -7.81
C SER A 52 -2.41 6.27 -6.68
N PHE A 53 -2.65 7.28 -5.86
CA PHE A 53 -1.82 7.59 -4.68
C PHE A 53 -0.34 7.77 -5.04
N LYS A 54 -0.04 8.56 -6.05
CA LYS A 54 1.33 8.83 -6.52
C LYS A 54 2.27 9.39 -5.43
N ASN A 55 1.70 9.98 -4.38
CA ASN A 55 2.45 10.49 -3.22
C ASN A 55 2.49 9.50 -2.04
N GLY A 56 2.17 8.22 -2.29
CA GLY A 56 2.20 7.18 -1.28
C GLY A 56 1.09 7.26 -0.25
N LEU A 57 1.26 6.51 0.83
CA LEU A 57 0.37 6.46 1.99
C LEU A 57 1.19 6.64 3.27
N ASN A 58 0.63 7.37 4.23
CA ASN A 58 1.28 7.61 5.51
C ASN A 58 0.78 6.62 6.57
N LYS A 59 1.67 6.22 7.46
CA LYS A 59 1.26 5.52 8.67
C LYS A 59 0.22 6.34 9.41
N GLY A 60 -0.89 5.71 9.80
CA GLY A 60 -2.02 6.38 10.42
C GLY A 60 -3.11 6.83 9.45
N ASP A 61 -2.93 6.68 8.13
CA ASP A 61 -4.03 6.85 7.20
C ASP A 61 -5.04 5.70 7.33
N ILE A 62 -6.32 5.99 7.10
CA ILE A 62 -7.33 4.96 6.85
C ILE A 62 -7.53 4.88 5.35
N VAL A 63 -7.37 3.70 4.78
CA VAL A 63 -7.60 3.42 3.37
C VAL A 63 -8.99 2.84 3.17
N LEU A 64 -9.73 3.40 2.22
CA LEU A 64 -10.97 2.84 1.69
C LEU A 64 -10.62 1.77 0.67
N VAL A 65 -11.15 0.58 0.85
CA VAL A 65 -10.83 -0.60 0.05
C VAL A 65 -12.04 -1.08 -0.73
N SER A 66 -11.86 -1.41 -2.01
CA SER A 66 -12.88 -2.03 -2.86
C SER A 66 -12.36 -3.32 -3.47
N GLY A 67 -13.19 -4.36 -3.42
CA GLY A 67 -12.99 -5.60 -4.14
C GLY A 67 -13.58 -5.58 -5.57
N ARG A 68 -14.10 -4.42 -6.00
CA ARG A 68 -14.74 -4.28 -7.32
C ARG A 68 -13.75 -3.77 -8.37
N GLY A 69 -14.03 -4.13 -9.63
CA GLY A 69 -13.26 -3.67 -10.79
C GLY A 69 -12.00 -4.48 -11.05
N SER A 70 -11.24 -4.04 -12.04
CA SER A 70 -9.95 -4.64 -12.43
C SER A 70 -8.83 -4.20 -11.49
N TYR A 71 -7.79 -5.01 -11.45
CA TYR A 71 -6.54 -4.70 -10.73
C TYR A 71 -5.46 -4.46 -11.76
N GLU A 72 -4.90 -3.26 -11.76
CA GLU A 72 -3.96 -2.82 -12.78
C GLU A 72 -2.61 -2.42 -12.17
N LYS A 73 -1.58 -2.42 -13.00
CA LYS A 73 -0.26 -1.89 -12.60
C LYS A 73 -0.42 -0.44 -12.16
N GLY A 74 0.14 -0.10 -10.99
CA GLY A 74 -0.02 1.20 -10.35
C GLY A 74 -1.08 1.26 -9.25
N ASP A 75 -2.07 0.35 -9.23
CA ASP A 75 -3.03 0.25 -8.13
C ASP A 75 -2.34 -0.17 -6.84
N ILE A 76 -2.86 0.28 -5.69
CA ILE A 76 -2.42 -0.21 -4.39
C ILE A 76 -3.32 -1.37 -3.97
N LEU A 77 -2.73 -2.57 -3.91
CA LEU A 77 -3.38 -3.81 -3.54
C LEU A 77 -3.28 -4.03 -2.03
N ILE A 78 -4.39 -4.46 -1.44
CA ILE A 78 -4.47 -4.99 -0.08
C ILE A 78 -4.66 -6.50 -0.21
N PHE A 79 -3.75 -7.28 0.35
CA PHE A 79 -3.75 -8.73 0.17
C PHE A 79 -3.16 -9.49 1.37
N ASN A 80 -3.61 -10.71 1.54
CA ASN A 80 -3.07 -11.64 2.53
C ASN A 80 -1.77 -12.28 2.01
N SER A 81 -0.79 -12.39 2.88
CA SER A 81 0.48 -13.06 2.61
C SER A 81 0.87 -13.95 3.79
N GLN A 82 2.12 -14.39 3.85
CA GLN A 82 2.65 -15.13 4.98
C GLN A 82 2.77 -14.31 6.28
N TYR A 83 2.59 -12.98 6.19
CA TYR A 83 2.66 -12.10 7.35
C TYR A 83 1.33 -12.12 8.11
N ARG A 84 1.40 -11.78 9.41
CA ARG A 84 0.24 -11.77 10.32
C ARG A 84 -0.86 -10.80 9.88
N TYR A 85 -0.48 -9.69 9.25
CA TYR A 85 -1.40 -8.65 8.79
C TYR A 85 -1.35 -8.54 7.26
N PRO A 86 -2.45 -8.12 6.62
CA PRO A 86 -2.45 -7.86 5.19
C PRO A 86 -1.38 -6.83 4.81
N LEU A 87 -0.76 -7.03 3.65
CA LEU A 87 0.12 -6.05 3.04
C LEU A 87 -0.70 -5.03 2.23
N ILE A 88 -0.21 -3.80 2.19
CA ILE A 88 -0.77 -2.68 1.43
C ILE A 88 0.35 -2.15 0.56
N HIS A 89 0.50 -2.67 -0.65
CA HIS A 89 1.61 -2.35 -1.54
C HIS A 89 1.14 -2.12 -2.99
N ARG A 90 1.97 -1.45 -3.77
CA ARG A 90 1.66 -1.10 -5.16
C ARG A 90 1.88 -2.27 -6.10
N ILE A 91 0.92 -2.52 -7.01
CA ILE A 91 1.07 -3.48 -8.10
C ILE A 91 2.12 -2.94 -9.08
N VAL A 92 3.18 -3.69 -9.28
CA VAL A 92 4.27 -3.36 -10.21
C VAL A 92 4.26 -4.25 -11.45
N ARG A 93 3.57 -5.38 -11.38
CA ARG A 93 3.28 -6.27 -12.51
C ARG A 93 1.89 -6.90 -12.30
N ALA A 94 1.13 -7.05 -13.38
CA ALA A 94 -0.25 -7.55 -13.31
C ALA A 94 -0.45 -8.98 -13.85
N ASP A 95 0.58 -9.59 -14.47
CA ASP A 95 0.51 -10.97 -14.96
C ASP A 95 1.92 -11.61 -14.95
N PRO A 96 2.25 -12.45 -13.96
CA PRO A 96 1.53 -12.62 -12.68
C PRO A 96 1.57 -11.35 -11.82
N TYR A 97 0.69 -11.28 -10.81
CA TYR A 97 0.67 -10.11 -9.92
C TYR A 97 1.87 -10.07 -9.00
N ASP A 98 2.62 -8.98 -9.08
CA ASP A 98 3.70 -8.66 -8.15
C ASP A 98 3.47 -7.27 -7.56
N THR A 99 3.84 -7.09 -6.30
CA THR A 99 3.75 -5.79 -5.63
C THR A 99 5.09 -5.34 -5.08
N LYS A 100 5.16 -4.07 -4.69
CA LYS A 100 6.28 -3.50 -3.95
C LYS A 100 5.79 -2.36 -3.06
N GLY A 101 6.28 -2.32 -1.84
CA GLY A 101 6.14 -1.14 -0.98
C GLY A 101 6.96 0.02 -1.53
N ASP A 102 6.33 1.17 -1.72
CA ASP A 102 6.96 2.33 -2.37
C ASP A 102 8.25 2.78 -1.65
N ASN A 103 8.31 2.62 -0.33
CA ASN A 103 9.46 2.98 0.50
C ASN A 103 10.41 1.81 0.80
N ASN A 104 10.17 0.65 0.24
CA ASN A 104 11.03 -0.51 0.41
C ASN A 104 12.13 -0.50 -0.66
N PHE A 105 13.35 -0.94 -0.31
CA PHE A 105 14.45 -1.06 -1.28
C PHE A 105 14.22 -2.17 -2.31
N ALA A 106 13.50 -3.23 -1.91
CA ALA A 106 13.20 -4.40 -2.74
C ALA A 106 11.84 -4.98 -2.38
N GLN A 107 11.38 -5.91 -3.20
CA GLN A 107 10.18 -6.69 -2.92
C GLN A 107 10.42 -7.63 -1.72
N LEU A 108 9.38 -7.79 -0.89
CA LEU A 108 9.40 -8.71 0.23
C LEU A 108 9.07 -10.14 -0.23
N PRO A 109 9.45 -11.16 0.55
CA PRO A 109 8.91 -12.50 0.36
C PRO A 109 7.38 -12.48 0.39
N GLY A 110 6.73 -13.11 -0.59
CA GLY A 110 5.28 -13.11 -0.75
C GLY A 110 4.71 -11.98 -1.60
N GLU A 111 5.56 -11.12 -2.18
CA GLU A 111 5.14 -10.07 -3.12
C GLU A 111 5.29 -10.47 -4.60
N LEU A 112 5.71 -11.69 -4.87
CA LEU A 112 5.85 -12.25 -6.22
C LEU A 112 4.79 -13.33 -6.47
N GLY A 113 4.13 -13.27 -7.62
CA GLY A 113 3.15 -14.27 -8.03
C GLY A 113 1.95 -14.34 -7.08
N ILE A 114 1.40 -13.19 -6.69
CA ILE A 114 0.25 -13.12 -5.79
C ILE A 114 -0.98 -13.63 -6.53
N GLU A 115 -1.68 -14.57 -5.92
CA GLU A 115 -2.91 -15.15 -6.48
C GLU A 115 -4.16 -14.34 -6.07
N GLU A 116 -5.17 -14.32 -6.91
CA GLU A 116 -6.38 -13.52 -6.68
C GLU A 116 -7.13 -13.93 -5.40
N GLU A 117 -7.00 -15.17 -4.96
CA GLU A 117 -7.56 -15.66 -3.70
C GLU A 117 -6.98 -14.96 -2.47
N GLN A 118 -5.79 -14.38 -2.61
CA GLN A 118 -5.15 -13.59 -1.55
C GLN A 118 -5.65 -12.15 -1.48
N PHE A 119 -6.37 -11.69 -2.53
CA PHE A 119 -6.81 -10.30 -2.62
C PHE A 119 -7.92 -10.00 -1.60
N ILE A 120 -7.75 -8.89 -0.90
CA ILE A 120 -8.78 -8.26 -0.08
C ILE A 120 -9.47 -7.17 -0.89
N GLY A 121 -8.70 -6.44 -1.70
CA GLY A 121 -9.19 -5.39 -2.56
C GLY A 121 -8.11 -4.38 -2.92
N LYS A 122 -8.50 -3.30 -3.56
CA LYS A 122 -7.60 -2.19 -3.89
C LYS A 122 -8.01 -0.90 -3.20
N ALA A 123 -7.03 -0.04 -2.95
CA ALA A 123 -7.26 1.28 -2.38
C ALA A 123 -8.02 2.16 -3.39
N ILE A 124 -9.12 2.76 -2.95
CA ILE A 124 -9.92 3.69 -3.75
C ILE A 124 -10.02 5.09 -3.14
N GLY A 125 -9.58 5.26 -1.90
CA GLY A 125 -9.58 6.53 -1.20
C GLY A 125 -8.80 6.44 0.11
N ARG A 126 -8.51 7.59 0.73
CA ARG A 126 -7.88 7.63 2.04
C ARG A 126 -8.44 8.75 2.90
N LEU A 127 -8.42 8.53 4.21
CA LEU A 127 -8.71 9.51 5.25
C LEU A 127 -7.41 9.75 6.04
N PRO A 128 -6.73 10.88 5.80
CA PRO A 128 -5.40 11.12 6.37
C PRO A 128 -5.44 11.18 7.91
N GLY A 129 -4.54 10.45 8.54
CA GLY A 129 -4.27 10.53 9.97
C GLY A 129 -5.35 9.98 10.91
N LEU A 130 -6.54 9.64 10.44
CA LEU A 130 -7.63 9.14 11.31
C LEU A 130 -7.32 7.78 11.94
N GLY A 131 -6.47 7.00 11.32
CA GLY A 131 -6.04 5.70 11.85
C GLY A 131 -5.22 5.81 13.15
N TRP A 132 -4.66 6.99 13.45
CA TRP A 132 -3.94 7.22 14.70
C TRP A 132 -4.80 7.04 15.94
N ILE A 133 -6.12 7.22 15.85
CA ILE A 133 -7.05 6.93 16.94
C ILE A 133 -6.90 5.45 17.38
N LYS A 134 -6.70 4.53 16.43
CA LYS A 134 -6.42 3.12 16.73
C LYS A 134 -4.95 2.92 17.14
N LEU A 135 -4.02 3.48 16.40
CA LEU A 135 -2.60 3.18 16.53
C LEU A 135 -2.02 3.58 17.89
N ILE A 136 -2.43 4.70 18.48
CA ILE A 136 -1.90 5.18 19.77
C ILE A 136 -2.02 4.13 20.90
N PHE A 137 -3.04 3.28 20.85
CA PHE A 137 -3.24 2.22 21.85
C PHE A 137 -2.27 1.05 21.68
N PHE A 138 -1.69 0.88 20.49
CA PHE A 138 -0.82 -0.25 20.15
C PHE A 138 0.65 0.15 19.95
N GLU A 139 0.95 1.44 19.82
CA GLU A 139 2.31 1.93 19.57
C GLU A 139 3.31 1.51 20.65
N ALA A 140 2.90 1.51 21.91
CA ALA A 140 3.77 1.13 23.02
C ALA A 140 4.24 -0.34 22.96
N ALA A 141 3.44 -1.21 22.34
CA ALA A 141 3.76 -2.64 22.16
C ALA A 141 4.63 -2.92 20.92
N ARG A 142 4.86 -1.91 20.05
CA ARG A 142 5.69 -2.06 18.86
C ARG A 142 7.17 -1.95 19.17
N PRO A 143 8.06 -2.57 18.37
CA PRO A 143 9.51 -2.30 18.41
C PRO A 143 9.79 -0.81 18.26
N ALA A 144 10.82 -0.31 18.93
CA ALA A 144 11.12 1.13 19.00
C ALA A 144 11.34 1.78 17.63
N ASP A 145 11.94 1.05 16.69
CA ASP A 145 12.20 1.45 15.31
C ASP A 145 10.93 1.56 14.45
N GLN A 146 9.81 0.97 14.90
CA GLN A 146 8.52 0.99 14.21
C GLN A 146 7.51 1.96 14.85
N ARG A 147 7.91 2.67 15.92
CA ARG A 147 7.04 3.61 16.63
C ARG A 147 7.03 4.98 15.97
N GLY A 148 5.92 5.71 16.18
CA GLY A 148 5.78 7.09 15.74
C GLY A 148 5.45 7.24 14.26
N ILE A 149 5.57 8.48 13.79
CA ILE A 149 5.34 8.86 12.39
C ILE A 149 6.52 8.47 11.49
N CYS A 150 6.25 8.31 10.20
CA CYS A 150 7.30 8.07 9.21
C CYS A 150 8.21 9.31 9.05
N LYS A 151 9.50 9.06 8.86
CA LYS A 151 10.53 10.10 8.70
C LYS A 151 11.34 9.86 7.44
#